data_dfb7b1d1370dd472e90217d71a9fe7d4
#
_entry.id   dfb7b1d1370dd472e90217d71a9fe7d4
#
_cell.length_a   1.000
_cell.length_b   1.000
_cell.length_c   1.000
_cell.angle_alpha   90.00
_cell.angle_beta   90.00
_cell.angle_gamma   90.00
#
_symmetry.space_group_name_H-M   'P 1'
#
loop_
_entity.id
_entity.type
_entity.pdbx_description
1 polymer ?
#
loop_
_entity_poly.entity_id
_entity_poly.type
_entity_poly.pdbx_seq_one_letter_code
_entity_poly.pdbx_strand_id
1 'polypeptide(L)'
;MKKILYFFLICSIAVSVSAQSNESKDELFSKIAKLTQKKKPEDTEKAYQLAKDYLARFGKDGDEKTKKIKDFVEKYRLAKFNESLDGLNIQAAMNYAKDILAENPEDSYVTMNLALGGFDFYVKKQDNSIVNQTIDYAKQTLQLFDKGKLPREYTPLKSKEDAQATMYYIIGMLSINSDIKEAARNFYRAVSFNSQIKSKADPYYVIAFYYEKVYESASEEFRKKHQDNKTSDAEFEKDRQKINLIIDRMIDAYARAVNLGTIEKHPSVDMWKQRLTEAYKFRHNTDSTLEDYIKNIMNKEMPDPLNIQ
;
A
#
# COMPACT_ATOMS: atom_id res chain seq x y z
N MET A 1 -54.28 -19.37 -24.60
CA MET A 1 -54.25 -19.53 -23.12
C MET A 1 -53.01 -20.36 -22.79
N LYS A 2 -51.89 -19.70 -22.41
CA LYS A 2 -50.65 -20.35 -21.94
C LYS A 2 -50.55 -20.08 -20.44
N LYS A 3 -50.66 -21.13 -19.65
CA LYS A 3 -50.51 -21.09 -18.19
C LYS A 3 -48.99 -20.96 -17.88
N ILE A 4 -48.59 -19.87 -17.25
CA ILE A 4 -47.23 -19.66 -16.70
C ILE A 4 -47.25 -20.25 -15.29
N LEU A 5 -46.44 -21.30 -15.12
CA LEU A 5 -46.24 -21.97 -13.85
C LEU A 5 -45.08 -21.25 -13.11
N TYR A 6 -45.40 -20.50 -12.06
CA TYR A 6 -44.40 -19.91 -11.17
C TYR A 6 -43.87 -21.00 -10.23
N PHE A 7 -42.60 -21.36 -10.46
CA PHE A 7 -41.84 -22.19 -9.54
C PHE A 7 -41.30 -21.30 -8.41
N PHE A 8 -41.90 -21.34 -7.25
CA PHE A 8 -41.36 -20.76 -6.02
C PHE A 8 -40.22 -21.65 -5.55
N LEU A 9 -38.95 -21.20 -5.78
CA LEU A 9 -37.77 -21.80 -5.18
C LEU A 9 -37.68 -21.28 -3.72
N ILE A 10 -38.18 -22.08 -2.78
CA ILE A 10 -38.00 -21.84 -1.35
C ILE A 10 -36.51 -22.17 -1.06
N CYS A 11 -35.66 -21.13 -0.99
CA CYS A 11 -34.35 -21.25 -0.38
C CYS A 11 -34.56 -21.46 1.13
N SER A 12 -34.56 -22.71 1.56
CA SER A 12 -34.38 -23.08 2.96
C SER A 12 -32.99 -22.65 3.40
N ILE A 13 -32.91 -21.49 4.05
CA ILE A 13 -31.77 -21.11 4.86
C ILE A 13 -31.70 -22.13 6.00
N ALA A 14 -30.82 -23.12 5.84
CA ALA A 14 -30.44 -23.99 6.93
C ALA A 14 -29.66 -23.12 7.94
N VAL A 15 -30.38 -22.49 8.87
CA VAL A 15 -29.78 -22.01 10.10
C VAL A 15 -29.27 -23.27 10.80
N SER A 16 -27.95 -23.51 10.66
CA SER A 16 -27.26 -24.45 11.52
C SER A 16 -27.33 -23.87 12.95
N VAL A 17 -28.39 -24.22 13.64
CA VAL A 17 -28.41 -24.14 15.10
C VAL A 17 -27.29 -25.05 15.56
N SER A 18 -26.12 -24.48 15.84
CA SER A 18 -25.07 -25.18 16.58
C SER A 18 -25.72 -25.61 17.89
N ALA A 19 -25.88 -26.89 18.06
CA ALA A 19 -26.31 -27.46 19.34
C ALA A 19 -25.33 -26.91 20.38
N GLN A 20 -25.78 -25.95 21.19
CA GLN A 20 -25.02 -25.46 22.33
C GLN A 20 -24.71 -26.69 23.19
N SER A 21 -23.42 -27.06 23.24
CA SER A 21 -22.99 -28.14 24.09
C SER A 21 -23.36 -27.78 25.53
N ASN A 22 -24.01 -28.69 26.26
CA ASN A 22 -24.33 -28.49 27.68
C ASN A 22 -23.09 -28.57 28.58
N GLU A 23 -21.89 -28.57 28.01
CA GLU A 23 -20.62 -28.64 28.73
C GLU A 23 -20.45 -27.44 29.67
N SER A 24 -20.03 -27.71 30.88
CA SER A 24 -19.71 -26.68 31.86
C SER A 24 -18.45 -25.90 31.44
N LYS A 25 -18.27 -24.72 32.02
CA LYS A 25 -17.07 -23.87 31.80
C LYS A 25 -15.77 -24.66 32.06
N ASP A 26 -15.74 -25.46 33.12
CA ASP A 26 -14.56 -26.23 33.51
C ASP A 26 -14.28 -27.42 32.61
N GLU A 27 -15.29 -28.07 32.10
CA GLU A 27 -15.16 -29.13 31.10
C GLU A 27 -14.62 -28.61 29.79
N LEU A 28 -15.16 -27.51 29.26
CA LEU A 28 -14.67 -26.87 28.04
C LEU A 28 -13.22 -26.41 28.20
N PHE A 29 -12.88 -25.73 29.30
CA PHE A 29 -11.50 -25.32 29.58
C PHE A 29 -10.55 -26.52 29.61
N SER A 30 -10.90 -27.59 30.30
CA SER A 30 -10.09 -28.80 30.39
C SER A 30 -9.90 -29.48 29.03
N LYS A 31 -10.94 -29.50 28.19
CA LYS A 31 -10.90 -30.06 26.84
C LYS A 31 -9.98 -29.27 25.92
N ILE A 32 -10.09 -27.92 25.96
CA ILE A 32 -9.19 -27.02 25.20
C ILE A 32 -7.74 -27.26 25.65
N ALA A 33 -7.47 -27.25 26.95
CA ALA A 33 -6.12 -27.48 27.49
C ALA A 33 -5.52 -28.82 27.05
N LYS A 34 -6.30 -29.91 27.05
CA LYS A 34 -5.83 -31.23 26.59
C LYS A 34 -5.51 -31.24 25.09
N LEU A 35 -6.29 -30.52 24.25
CA LEU A 35 -6.04 -30.47 22.82
C LEU A 35 -4.78 -29.65 22.50
N THR A 36 -4.57 -28.51 23.18
CA THR A 36 -3.39 -27.67 22.98
C THR A 36 -2.08 -28.35 23.38
N GLN A 37 -2.11 -29.24 24.38
CA GLN A 37 -0.94 -30.02 24.80
C GLN A 37 -0.43 -31.00 23.74
N LYS A 38 -1.29 -31.49 22.86
CA LYS A 38 -0.91 -32.46 21.82
C LYS A 38 -0.04 -31.85 20.70
N LYS A 39 -0.01 -30.55 20.57
CA LYS A 39 0.80 -29.80 19.57
C LYS A 39 0.59 -30.25 18.12
N LYS A 40 -0.51 -30.90 17.79
CA LYS A 40 -0.87 -31.25 16.41
C LYS A 40 -1.73 -30.15 15.81
N PRO A 41 -1.50 -29.73 14.54
CA PRO A 41 -2.26 -28.66 13.89
C PRO A 41 -3.79 -28.89 13.95
N GLU A 42 -4.24 -30.11 13.67
CA GLU A 42 -5.66 -30.49 13.72
C GLU A 42 -6.29 -30.40 15.13
N ASP A 43 -5.51 -30.76 16.18
CA ASP A 43 -5.97 -30.66 17.57
C ASP A 43 -5.98 -29.18 18.02
N THR A 44 -5.00 -28.37 17.55
CA THR A 44 -4.95 -26.93 17.84
C THR A 44 -6.12 -26.20 17.17
N GLU A 45 -6.48 -26.55 15.93
CA GLU A 45 -7.66 -26.01 15.25
C GLU A 45 -8.95 -26.37 16.01
N LYS A 46 -9.11 -27.63 16.45
CA LYS A 46 -10.24 -28.04 17.28
C LYS A 46 -10.30 -27.27 18.60
N ALA A 47 -9.13 -27.07 19.23
CA ALA A 47 -9.04 -26.25 20.46
C ALA A 47 -9.49 -24.81 20.21
N TYR A 48 -9.11 -24.23 19.09
CA TYR A 48 -9.53 -22.86 18.69
C TYR A 48 -11.05 -22.75 18.50
N GLN A 49 -11.68 -23.71 17.82
CA GLN A 49 -13.14 -23.71 17.66
C GLN A 49 -13.86 -23.81 19.01
N LEU A 50 -13.41 -24.70 19.92
CA LEU A 50 -13.94 -24.79 21.27
C LEU A 50 -13.66 -23.53 22.10
N ALA A 51 -12.52 -22.88 21.90
CA ALA A 51 -12.19 -21.63 22.58
C ALA A 51 -13.10 -20.48 22.15
N LYS A 52 -13.52 -20.43 20.87
CA LYS A 52 -14.55 -19.48 20.42
C LYS A 52 -15.90 -19.73 21.09
N ASP A 53 -16.35 -20.99 21.20
CA ASP A 53 -17.58 -21.33 21.93
C ASP A 53 -17.47 -20.95 23.42
N TYR A 54 -16.33 -21.27 24.05
CA TYR A 54 -16.05 -20.84 25.42
C TYR A 54 -16.17 -19.32 25.60
N LEU A 55 -15.57 -18.52 24.73
CA LEU A 55 -15.60 -17.06 24.81
C LEU A 55 -17.00 -16.50 24.50
N ALA A 56 -17.76 -17.10 23.60
CA ALA A 56 -19.14 -16.71 23.33
C ALA A 56 -20.02 -16.86 24.58
N ARG A 57 -19.79 -17.90 25.38
CA ARG A 57 -20.60 -18.22 26.59
C ARG A 57 -20.06 -17.56 27.85
N PHE A 58 -18.74 -17.53 28.04
CA PHE A 58 -18.07 -17.14 29.28
C PHE A 58 -17.08 -15.98 29.11
N GLY A 59 -17.02 -15.37 27.94
CA GLY A 59 -16.01 -14.33 27.62
C GLY A 59 -16.12 -13.05 28.43
N LYS A 60 -17.26 -12.82 29.10
CA LYS A 60 -17.46 -11.66 30.03
C LYS A 60 -16.92 -11.94 31.43
N ASP A 61 -16.60 -13.18 31.76
CA ASP A 61 -16.08 -13.53 33.08
C ASP A 61 -14.62 -13.04 33.19
N GLY A 62 -14.30 -12.38 34.28
CA GLY A 62 -12.95 -11.81 34.50
C GLY A 62 -11.93 -12.77 35.11
N ASP A 63 -12.24 -14.07 35.20
CA ASP A 63 -11.41 -15.05 35.86
C ASP A 63 -10.18 -15.50 35.04
N GLU A 64 -9.27 -16.19 35.69
CA GLU A 64 -8.00 -16.62 35.14
C GLU A 64 -8.14 -17.61 33.96
N LYS A 65 -9.18 -18.46 33.97
CA LYS A 65 -9.44 -19.40 32.87
C LYS A 65 -9.85 -18.65 31.60
N THR A 66 -10.75 -17.67 31.74
CA THR A 66 -11.21 -16.85 30.62
C THR A 66 -10.05 -16.02 30.04
N LYS A 67 -9.16 -15.47 30.87
CA LYS A 67 -7.96 -14.76 30.40
C LYS A 67 -7.04 -15.68 29.59
N LYS A 68 -6.79 -16.89 30.04
CA LYS A 68 -5.98 -17.88 29.32
C LYS A 68 -6.58 -18.27 27.97
N ILE A 69 -7.90 -18.40 27.90
CA ILE A 69 -8.57 -18.70 26.63
C ILE A 69 -8.49 -17.52 25.67
N LYS A 70 -8.66 -16.27 26.13
CA LYS A 70 -8.48 -15.07 25.32
C LYS A 70 -7.05 -15.01 24.76
N ASP A 71 -6.04 -15.18 25.58
CA ASP A 71 -4.64 -15.19 25.18
C ASP A 71 -4.34 -16.29 24.13
N PHE A 72 -4.90 -17.48 24.32
CA PHE A 72 -4.78 -18.55 23.33
C PHE A 72 -5.41 -18.18 21.98
N VAL A 73 -6.63 -17.63 21.97
CA VAL A 73 -7.36 -17.23 20.76
C VAL A 73 -6.61 -16.13 20.02
N GLU A 74 -6.13 -15.10 20.72
CA GLU A 74 -5.33 -14.02 20.15
C GLU A 74 -4.05 -14.56 19.48
N LYS A 75 -3.27 -15.36 20.19
CA LYS A 75 -2.04 -15.97 19.67
C LYS A 75 -2.31 -16.86 18.47
N TYR A 76 -3.37 -17.65 18.51
CA TYR A 76 -3.74 -18.54 17.41
C TYR A 76 -4.11 -17.74 16.15
N ARG A 77 -4.98 -16.73 16.28
CA ARG A 77 -5.38 -15.85 15.16
C ARG A 77 -4.18 -15.17 14.53
N LEU A 78 -3.29 -14.63 15.38
CA LEU A 78 -2.09 -13.96 14.89
C LEU A 78 -1.14 -14.91 14.16
N ALA A 79 -0.93 -16.12 14.70
CA ALA A 79 -0.11 -17.13 14.06
C ALA A 79 -0.69 -17.55 12.70
N LYS A 80 -2.01 -17.76 12.61
CA LYS A 80 -2.69 -18.11 11.36
C LYS A 80 -2.74 -16.97 10.36
N PHE A 81 -2.84 -15.74 10.83
CA PHE A 81 -2.71 -14.56 10.01
C PHE A 81 -1.34 -14.51 9.33
N ASN A 82 -0.26 -14.64 10.08
CA ASN A 82 1.11 -14.63 9.55
C ASN A 82 1.36 -15.82 8.61
N GLU A 83 0.96 -17.03 8.98
CA GLU A 83 1.05 -18.23 8.13
C GLU A 83 0.33 -18.05 6.79
N SER A 84 -0.82 -17.37 6.81
CA SER A 84 -1.60 -17.10 5.61
C SER A 84 -0.91 -16.09 4.69
N LEU A 85 -0.26 -15.06 5.25
CA LEU A 85 0.54 -14.10 4.49
C LEU A 85 1.76 -14.77 3.86
N ASP A 86 2.50 -15.57 4.63
CA ASP A 86 3.67 -16.31 4.16
C ASP A 86 3.31 -17.28 3.01
N GLY A 87 2.13 -17.88 3.10
CA GLY A 87 1.57 -18.75 2.06
C GLY A 87 0.93 -18.02 0.88
N LEU A 88 0.97 -16.67 0.84
CA LEU A 88 0.25 -15.84 -0.14
C LEU A 88 -1.26 -16.14 -0.22
N ASN A 89 -1.86 -16.64 0.86
CA ASN A 89 -3.30 -16.82 0.97
C ASN A 89 -3.94 -15.55 1.57
N ILE A 90 -3.98 -14.49 0.76
CA ILE A 90 -4.40 -13.18 1.23
C ILE A 90 -5.85 -13.18 1.75
N GLN A 91 -6.73 -13.98 1.19
CA GLN A 91 -8.12 -14.08 1.64
C GLN A 91 -8.23 -14.67 3.06
N ALA A 92 -7.45 -15.71 3.35
CA ALA A 92 -7.39 -16.27 4.69
C ALA A 92 -6.78 -15.28 5.69
N ALA A 93 -5.71 -14.57 5.30
CA ALA A 93 -5.12 -13.51 6.12
C ALA A 93 -6.14 -12.41 6.46
N MET A 94 -6.89 -11.93 5.48
CA MET A 94 -7.95 -10.93 5.68
C MET A 94 -9.05 -11.43 6.63
N ASN A 95 -9.43 -12.70 6.57
CA ASN A 95 -10.42 -13.27 7.47
C ASN A 95 -9.93 -13.28 8.94
N TYR A 96 -8.69 -13.69 9.19
CA TYR A 96 -8.11 -13.62 10.54
C TYR A 96 -7.92 -12.18 11.00
N ALA A 97 -7.45 -11.29 10.12
CA ALA A 97 -7.29 -9.88 10.41
C ALA A 97 -8.61 -9.19 10.79
N LYS A 98 -9.71 -9.54 10.12
CA LYS A 98 -11.05 -9.03 10.47
C LYS A 98 -11.41 -9.30 11.92
N ASP A 99 -11.15 -10.52 12.41
CA ASP A 99 -11.42 -10.88 13.79
C ASP A 99 -10.49 -10.13 14.77
N ILE A 100 -9.21 -9.98 14.42
CA ILE A 100 -8.23 -9.25 15.24
C ILE A 100 -8.60 -7.76 15.31
N LEU A 101 -8.89 -7.13 14.17
CA LEU A 101 -9.23 -5.71 14.08
C LEU A 101 -10.61 -5.39 14.67
N ALA A 102 -11.52 -6.35 14.75
CA ALA A 102 -12.79 -6.18 15.46
C ALA A 102 -12.58 -6.02 16.99
N GLU A 103 -11.57 -6.69 17.56
CA GLU A 103 -11.20 -6.59 18.97
C GLU A 103 -10.24 -5.41 19.23
N ASN A 104 -9.30 -5.14 18.30
CA ASN A 104 -8.34 -4.03 18.38
C ASN A 104 -8.26 -3.29 17.03
N PRO A 105 -9.12 -2.30 16.77
CA PRO A 105 -9.13 -1.54 15.51
C PRO A 105 -7.85 -0.73 15.24
N GLU A 106 -7.04 -0.50 16.27
CA GLU A 106 -5.78 0.25 16.20
C GLU A 106 -4.53 -0.64 16.12
N ASP A 107 -4.68 -1.93 15.76
CA ASP A 107 -3.54 -2.83 15.57
C ASP A 107 -2.79 -2.51 14.27
N SER A 108 -1.81 -1.62 14.36
CA SER A 108 -1.00 -1.20 13.23
C SER A 108 -0.09 -2.30 12.68
N TYR A 109 0.23 -3.32 13.46
CA TYR A 109 0.95 -4.50 12.96
C TYR A 109 0.11 -5.25 11.92
N VAL A 110 -1.15 -5.48 12.23
CA VAL A 110 -2.06 -6.20 11.33
C VAL A 110 -2.32 -5.40 10.05
N THR A 111 -2.62 -4.09 10.14
CA THR A 111 -2.86 -3.27 8.95
C THR A 111 -1.63 -3.14 8.07
N MET A 112 -0.44 -2.96 8.67
CA MET A 112 0.83 -2.90 7.96
C MET A 112 1.11 -4.20 7.19
N ASN A 113 0.96 -5.36 7.85
CA ASN A 113 1.23 -6.65 7.22
C ASN A 113 0.17 -7.02 6.17
N LEU A 114 -1.09 -6.58 6.30
CA LEU A 114 -2.07 -6.70 5.22
C LEU A 114 -1.70 -5.88 3.98
N ALA A 115 -1.16 -4.67 4.17
CA ALA A 115 -0.69 -3.86 3.05
C ALA A 115 0.52 -4.51 2.37
N LEU A 116 1.49 -5.02 3.14
CA LEU A 116 2.66 -5.73 2.63
C LEU A 116 2.25 -7.01 1.88
N GLY A 117 1.45 -7.86 2.52
CA GLY A 117 1.00 -9.12 1.93
C GLY A 117 0.09 -8.93 0.72
N GLY A 118 -0.77 -7.90 0.73
CA GLY A 118 -1.60 -7.53 -0.41
C GLY A 118 -0.76 -7.06 -1.60
N PHE A 119 0.29 -6.28 -1.35
CA PHE A 119 1.22 -5.86 -2.39
C PHE A 119 2.04 -7.04 -2.93
N ASP A 120 2.53 -7.91 -2.07
CA ASP A 120 3.22 -9.14 -2.47
C ASP A 120 2.33 -10.05 -3.34
N PHE A 121 1.06 -10.19 -2.96
CA PHE A 121 0.07 -10.93 -3.74
C PHE A 121 -0.11 -10.31 -5.13
N TYR A 122 -0.33 -8.98 -5.20
CA TYR A 122 -0.44 -8.25 -6.46
C TYR A 122 0.76 -8.49 -7.37
N VAL A 123 1.99 -8.33 -6.85
CA VAL A 123 3.22 -8.47 -7.64
C VAL A 123 3.43 -9.92 -8.12
N LYS A 124 3.24 -10.90 -7.23
CA LYS A 124 3.54 -12.31 -7.53
C LYS A 124 2.44 -13.00 -8.33
N LYS A 125 1.18 -12.62 -8.14
CA LYS A 125 0.02 -13.23 -8.81
C LYS A 125 -0.48 -12.40 -10.00
N GLN A 126 -0.05 -11.15 -10.13
CA GLN A 126 -0.56 -10.19 -11.12
C GLN A 126 -2.09 -10.05 -11.07
N ASP A 127 -2.65 -10.12 -9.86
CA ASP A 127 -4.09 -10.08 -9.58
C ASP A 127 -4.47 -8.74 -8.94
N ASN A 128 -5.35 -8.01 -9.61
CA ASN A 128 -5.81 -6.67 -9.20
C ASN A 128 -6.99 -6.70 -8.23
N SER A 129 -7.52 -7.88 -7.89
CA SER A 129 -8.78 -8.01 -7.12
C SER A 129 -8.75 -7.35 -5.74
N ILE A 130 -7.56 -7.21 -5.15
CA ILE A 130 -7.38 -6.67 -3.79
C ILE A 130 -6.65 -5.31 -3.76
N VAL A 131 -6.41 -4.69 -4.92
CA VAL A 131 -5.64 -3.43 -5.02
C VAL A 131 -6.21 -2.35 -4.10
N ASN A 132 -7.51 -2.09 -4.17
CA ASN A 132 -8.16 -1.04 -3.36
C ASN A 132 -8.03 -1.33 -1.86
N GLN A 133 -8.27 -2.57 -1.44
CA GLN A 133 -8.14 -2.98 -0.03
C GLN A 133 -6.69 -2.83 0.45
N THR A 134 -5.70 -3.16 -0.38
CA THR A 134 -4.28 -3.00 -0.07
C THR A 134 -3.92 -1.53 0.13
N ILE A 135 -4.41 -0.64 -0.75
CA ILE A 135 -4.25 0.82 -0.60
C ILE A 135 -4.89 1.30 0.70
N ASP A 136 -6.10 0.83 1.03
CA ASP A 136 -6.80 1.24 2.24
C ASP A 136 -6.05 0.80 3.49
N TYR A 137 -5.50 -0.41 3.54
CA TYR A 137 -4.66 -0.86 4.67
C TYR A 137 -3.37 -0.06 4.79
N ALA A 138 -2.71 0.28 3.68
CA ALA A 138 -1.53 1.13 3.70
C ALA A 138 -1.86 2.54 4.24
N LYS A 139 -2.96 3.16 3.81
CA LYS A 139 -3.44 4.45 4.31
C LYS A 139 -3.80 4.38 5.80
N GLN A 140 -4.50 3.32 6.22
CA GLN A 140 -4.85 3.11 7.62
C GLN A 140 -3.60 2.98 8.49
N THR A 141 -2.59 2.24 8.02
CA THR A 141 -1.30 2.10 8.72
C THR A 141 -0.64 3.46 8.93
N LEU A 142 -0.57 4.29 7.89
CA LEU A 142 -0.01 5.65 7.99
C LEU A 142 -0.78 6.51 9.00
N GLN A 143 -2.11 6.46 8.97
CA GLN A 143 -2.95 7.20 9.93
C GLN A 143 -2.73 6.73 11.37
N LEU A 144 -2.54 5.43 11.59
CA LEU A 144 -2.22 4.89 12.92
C LEU A 144 -0.85 5.36 13.40
N PHE A 145 0.15 5.38 12.51
CA PHE A 145 1.48 5.90 12.83
C PHE A 145 1.48 7.39 13.19
N ASP A 146 0.66 8.19 12.51
CA ASP A 146 0.49 9.62 12.81
C ASP A 146 -0.16 9.84 14.18
N LYS A 147 -1.03 8.92 14.62
CA LYS A 147 -1.62 8.90 15.96
C LYS A 147 -0.69 8.31 17.03
N GLY A 148 0.53 7.92 16.69
CA GLY A 148 1.49 7.27 17.60
C GLY A 148 1.18 5.81 17.91
N LYS A 149 0.27 5.16 17.16
CA LYS A 149 -0.06 3.74 17.28
C LYS A 149 0.93 2.94 16.46
N LEU A 150 2.05 2.57 17.10
CA LEU A 150 3.13 1.86 16.43
C LEU A 150 2.92 0.32 16.52
N PRO A 151 3.41 -0.44 15.53
CA PRO A 151 3.33 -1.88 15.55
C PRO A 151 4.24 -2.47 16.63
N ARG A 152 3.94 -3.68 17.08
CA ARG A 152 4.77 -4.43 18.04
C ARG A 152 6.15 -4.74 17.49
N GLU A 153 6.29 -4.84 16.18
CA GLU A 153 7.52 -5.02 15.42
C GLU A 153 7.34 -4.55 13.98
N TYR A 154 8.45 -4.28 13.30
CA TYR A 154 8.44 -3.80 11.91
C TYR A 154 8.82 -4.88 10.88
N THR A 155 9.13 -6.10 11.30
CA THR A 155 9.54 -7.17 10.36
C THR A 155 8.53 -7.34 9.22
N PRO A 156 8.98 -7.42 7.95
CA PRO A 156 10.39 -7.45 7.49
C PRO A 156 11.07 -6.08 7.35
N LEU A 157 10.41 -4.98 7.70
CA LEU A 157 10.94 -3.61 7.63
C LEU A 157 11.86 -3.32 8.83
N LYS A 158 12.66 -2.27 8.76
CA LYS A 158 13.71 -2.00 9.74
C LYS A 158 13.32 -0.98 10.81
N SER A 159 12.41 -0.06 10.48
CA SER A 159 12.05 1.08 11.34
C SER A 159 10.69 1.66 10.97
N LYS A 160 10.20 2.60 11.78
CA LYS A 160 9.01 3.40 11.48
C LYS A 160 9.16 4.14 10.13
N GLU A 161 10.30 4.76 9.89
CA GLU A 161 10.55 5.50 8.64
C GLU A 161 10.53 4.58 7.41
N ASP A 162 11.15 3.40 7.53
CA ASP A 162 11.14 2.39 6.47
C ASP A 162 9.72 1.88 6.20
N ALA A 163 8.93 1.69 7.26
CA ALA A 163 7.53 1.32 7.15
C ALA A 163 6.69 2.42 6.50
N GLN A 164 6.84 3.68 6.90
CA GLN A 164 6.13 4.81 6.30
C GLN A 164 6.48 4.94 4.81
N ALA A 165 7.77 4.90 4.48
CA ALA A 165 8.24 4.93 3.10
C ALA A 165 7.63 3.80 2.27
N THR A 166 7.60 2.58 2.82
CA THR A 166 7.04 1.41 2.14
C THR A 166 5.54 1.52 1.94
N MET A 167 4.78 2.03 2.92
CA MET A 167 3.33 2.25 2.76
C MET A 167 3.05 3.27 1.65
N TYR A 168 3.77 4.41 1.62
CA TYR A 168 3.66 5.37 0.52
C TYR A 168 4.07 4.78 -0.83
N TYR A 169 5.13 3.96 -0.87
CA TYR A 169 5.55 3.27 -2.07
C TYR A 169 4.47 2.33 -2.61
N ILE A 170 3.84 1.52 -1.74
CA ILE A 170 2.74 0.63 -2.10
C ILE A 170 1.57 1.41 -2.70
N ILE A 171 1.13 2.50 -2.04
CA ILE A 171 0.06 3.35 -2.56
C ILE A 171 0.46 3.91 -3.93
N GLY A 172 1.69 4.41 -4.08
CA GLY A 172 2.21 4.92 -5.33
C GLY A 172 2.15 3.89 -6.45
N MET A 173 2.72 2.69 -6.23
CA MET A 173 2.74 1.59 -7.20
C MET A 173 1.34 1.17 -7.65
N LEU A 174 0.43 1.02 -6.72
CA LEU A 174 -0.93 0.57 -7.01
C LEU A 174 -1.82 1.66 -7.65
N SER A 175 -1.40 2.93 -7.59
CA SER A 175 -2.13 4.06 -8.18
C SER A 175 -1.65 4.46 -9.58
N ILE A 176 -0.52 3.94 -10.09
CA ILE A 176 0.09 4.38 -11.36
C ILE A 176 -0.91 4.40 -12.52
N ASN A 177 -1.71 3.35 -12.67
CA ASN A 177 -2.62 3.19 -13.79
C ASN A 177 -3.97 3.92 -13.62
N SER A 178 -4.35 4.26 -12.39
CA SER A 178 -5.62 4.89 -12.07
C SER A 178 -5.51 6.40 -11.84
N ASP A 179 -4.43 6.84 -11.19
CA ASP A 179 -4.18 8.24 -10.84
C ASP A 179 -2.66 8.51 -10.75
N ILE A 180 -2.07 8.91 -11.85
CA ILE A 180 -0.64 9.21 -11.94
C ILE A 180 -0.22 10.38 -11.01
N LYS A 181 -1.12 11.33 -10.74
CA LYS A 181 -0.86 12.43 -9.81
C LYS A 181 -0.76 11.92 -8.37
N GLU A 182 -1.68 11.07 -7.97
CA GLU A 182 -1.65 10.43 -6.65
C GLU A 182 -0.43 9.50 -6.52
N ALA A 183 -0.07 8.77 -7.58
CA ALA A 183 1.14 7.97 -7.61
C ALA A 183 2.40 8.83 -7.38
N ALA A 184 2.56 9.93 -8.13
CA ALA A 184 3.69 10.83 -8.00
C ALA A 184 3.79 11.45 -6.59
N ARG A 185 2.64 11.85 -6.00
CA ARG A 185 2.56 12.36 -4.63
C ARG A 185 3.10 11.34 -3.63
N ASN A 186 2.65 10.10 -3.73
CA ASN A 186 3.02 9.06 -2.78
C ASN A 186 4.49 8.63 -2.98
N PHE A 187 4.99 8.57 -4.20
CA PHE A 187 6.41 8.32 -4.45
C PHE A 187 7.30 9.44 -3.91
N TYR A 188 6.93 10.69 -4.07
CA TYR A 188 7.66 11.80 -3.47
C TYR A 188 7.74 11.66 -1.93
N ARG A 189 6.61 11.35 -1.29
CA ARG A 189 6.60 11.07 0.15
C ARG A 189 7.47 9.87 0.51
N ALA A 190 7.41 8.79 -0.26
CA ALA A 190 8.22 7.59 0.00
C ALA A 190 9.73 7.88 -0.04
N VAL A 191 10.20 8.66 -1.04
CA VAL A 191 11.63 9.00 -1.18
C VAL A 191 12.10 10.11 -0.22
N SER A 192 11.18 10.80 0.47
CA SER A 192 11.53 11.81 1.49
C SER A 192 12.01 11.19 2.80
N PHE A 193 11.71 9.92 3.05
CA PHE A 193 12.18 9.22 4.24
C PHE A 193 13.60 8.67 4.07
N ASN A 194 14.32 8.52 5.18
CA ASN A 194 15.61 7.81 5.19
C ASN A 194 15.38 6.29 5.16
N SER A 195 15.12 5.75 3.98
CA SER A 195 14.78 4.35 3.76
C SER A 195 15.42 3.81 2.48
N GLN A 196 15.33 2.50 2.26
CA GLN A 196 15.81 1.88 1.02
C GLN A 196 15.04 2.36 -0.22
N ILE A 197 13.81 2.83 -0.07
CA ILE A 197 12.99 3.35 -1.19
C ILE A 197 13.64 4.58 -1.81
N LYS A 198 14.30 5.43 -1.01
CA LYS A 198 15.00 6.62 -1.50
C LYS A 198 16.09 6.31 -2.53
N SER A 199 16.64 5.10 -2.49
CA SER A 199 17.70 4.65 -3.40
C SER A 199 17.18 3.86 -4.61
N LYS A 200 15.85 3.77 -4.82
CA LYS A 200 15.25 3.12 -5.98
C LYS A 200 14.98 4.10 -7.11
N ALA A 201 15.23 3.69 -8.35
CA ALA A 201 15.05 4.54 -9.52
C ALA A 201 13.56 4.75 -9.92
N ASP A 202 12.74 3.70 -9.82
CA ASP A 202 11.35 3.73 -10.28
C ASP A 202 10.48 4.86 -9.71
N PRO A 203 10.53 5.19 -8.39
CA PRO A 203 9.76 6.30 -7.84
C PRO A 203 10.02 7.62 -8.56
N TYR A 204 11.28 7.91 -8.87
CA TYR A 204 11.67 9.15 -9.54
C TYR A 204 11.25 9.17 -11.01
N TYR A 205 11.32 8.01 -11.68
CA TYR A 205 10.78 7.87 -13.04
C TYR A 205 9.27 8.15 -13.10
N VAL A 206 8.49 7.62 -12.17
CA VAL A 206 7.04 7.86 -12.16
C VAL A 206 6.72 9.34 -11.88
N ILE A 207 7.51 9.99 -11.02
CA ILE A 207 7.39 11.43 -10.80
C ILE A 207 7.73 12.21 -12.09
N ALA A 208 8.78 11.81 -12.82
CA ALA A 208 9.13 12.41 -14.11
C ALA A 208 8.02 12.24 -15.14
N PHE A 209 7.45 11.04 -15.23
CA PHE A 209 6.35 10.73 -16.12
C PHE A 209 5.07 11.55 -15.79
N TYR A 210 4.79 11.78 -14.51
CA TYR A 210 3.73 12.72 -14.11
C TYR A 210 3.99 14.12 -14.67
N TYR A 211 5.22 14.64 -14.58
CA TYR A 211 5.54 15.95 -15.15
C TYR A 211 5.45 16.00 -16.67
N GLU A 212 5.74 14.90 -17.40
CA GLU A 212 5.46 14.82 -18.83
C GLU A 212 3.98 15.08 -19.12
N LYS A 213 3.09 14.42 -18.38
CA LYS A 213 1.64 14.62 -18.55
C LYS A 213 1.19 16.05 -18.20
N VAL A 214 1.77 16.66 -17.18
CA VAL A 214 1.51 18.05 -16.83
C VAL A 214 2.03 18.99 -17.93
N TYR A 215 3.22 18.71 -18.47
CA TYR A 215 3.81 19.48 -19.57
C TYR A 215 2.98 19.41 -20.85
N GLU A 216 2.53 18.21 -21.24
CA GLU A 216 1.67 18.01 -22.40
C GLU A 216 0.41 18.89 -22.31
N SER A 217 -0.29 18.84 -21.18
CA SER A 217 -1.50 19.64 -20.94
C SER A 217 -1.21 21.14 -20.91
N ALA A 218 -0.18 21.56 -20.15
CA ALA A 218 0.16 22.98 -20.02
C ALA A 218 0.63 23.60 -21.35
N SER A 219 1.37 22.84 -22.16
CA SER A 219 1.83 23.28 -23.49
C SER A 219 0.68 23.43 -24.48
N GLU A 220 -0.31 22.54 -24.40
CA GLU A 220 -1.51 22.66 -25.24
C GLU A 220 -2.35 23.89 -24.85
N GLU A 221 -2.55 24.13 -23.56
CA GLU A 221 -3.23 25.30 -23.02
C GLU A 221 -2.50 26.60 -23.43
N PHE A 222 -1.18 26.64 -23.28
CA PHE A 222 -0.34 27.76 -23.69
C PHE A 222 -0.51 28.08 -25.17
N ARG A 223 -0.39 27.05 -26.02
CA ARG A 223 -0.55 27.23 -27.48
C ARG A 223 -1.91 27.77 -27.84
N LYS A 224 -3.00 27.21 -27.26
CA LYS A 224 -4.38 27.68 -27.51
C LYS A 224 -4.57 29.15 -27.08
N LYS A 225 -4.02 29.51 -25.90
CA LYS A 225 -4.17 30.82 -25.31
C LYS A 225 -3.43 31.93 -26.10
N HIS A 226 -2.25 31.60 -26.64
CA HIS A 226 -1.34 32.56 -27.27
C HIS A 226 -1.30 32.49 -28.80
N GLN A 227 -2.11 31.64 -29.44
CA GLN A 227 -2.09 31.44 -30.89
C GLN A 227 -2.46 32.71 -31.68
N ASP A 228 -3.30 33.61 -31.13
CA ASP A 228 -3.84 34.77 -31.81
C ASP A 228 -3.13 36.09 -31.46
N ASN A 229 -2.01 36.04 -30.70
CA ASN A 229 -1.26 37.23 -30.24
C ASN A 229 -2.12 38.27 -29.49
N LYS A 230 -3.22 37.83 -28.85
CA LYS A 230 -4.15 38.72 -28.13
C LYS A 230 -3.82 38.90 -26.66
N THR A 231 -2.89 38.13 -26.14
CA THR A 231 -2.44 38.20 -24.74
C THR A 231 -1.36 39.27 -24.58
N SER A 232 -1.28 39.90 -23.40
CA SER A 232 -0.21 40.81 -23.07
C SER A 232 1.14 40.10 -22.95
N ASP A 233 2.24 40.83 -23.22
CA ASP A 233 3.60 40.30 -23.07
C ASP A 233 3.86 39.77 -21.63
N ALA A 234 3.31 40.44 -20.62
CA ALA A 234 3.42 40.04 -19.25
C ALA A 234 2.73 38.70 -18.96
N GLU A 235 1.56 38.46 -19.55
CA GLU A 235 0.82 37.22 -19.41
C GLU A 235 1.50 36.08 -20.17
N PHE A 236 1.98 36.34 -21.38
CA PHE A 236 2.76 35.38 -22.16
C PHE A 236 4.00 34.92 -21.37
N GLU A 237 4.75 35.88 -20.82
CA GLU A 237 5.97 35.58 -20.06
C GLU A 237 5.67 34.79 -18.78
N LYS A 238 4.59 35.11 -18.06
CA LYS A 238 4.14 34.34 -16.87
C LYS A 238 3.83 32.90 -17.24
N ASP A 239 3.08 32.68 -18.32
CA ASP A 239 2.71 31.31 -18.73
C ASP A 239 3.94 30.55 -19.25
N ARG A 240 4.86 31.22 -19.94
CA ARG A 240 6.16 30.63 -20.33
C ARG A 240 7.01 30.21 -19.14
N GLN A 241 7.06 31.04 -18.10
CA GLN A 241 7.80 30.69 -16.87
C GLN A 241 7.21 29.45 -16.17
N LYS A 242 5.88 29.31 -16.16
CA LYS A 242 5.21 28.13 -15.63
C LYS A 242 5.60 26.86 -16.40
N ILE A 243 5.61 26.91 -17.74
CA ILE A 243 6.06 25.78 -18.57
C ILE A 243 7.52 25.44 -18.28
N ASN A 244 8.39 26.45 -18.23
CA ASN A 244 9.79 26.25 -17.90
C ASN A 244 9.98 25.57 -16.54
N LEU A 245 9.21 25.97 -15.53
CA LEU A 245 9.24 25.35 -14.21
C LEU A 245 8.85 23.86 -14.27
N ILE A 246 7.81 23.52 -15.03
CA ILE A 246 7.39 22.12 -15.23
C ILE A 246 8.54 21.31 -15.86
N ILE A 247 9.20 21.85 -16.88
CA ILE A 247 10.33 21.20 -17.55
C ILE A 247 11.51 21.03 -16.57
N ASP A 248 11.83 22.04 -15.78
CA ASP A 248 12.91 21.97 -14.78
C ASP A 248 12.63 20.87 -13.74
N ARG A 249 11.38 20.69 -13.31
CA ARG A 249 10.94 19.62 -12.42
C ARG A 249 11.04 18.23 -13.07
N MET A 250 10.64 18.13 -14.33
CA MET A 250 10.74 16.91 -15.11
C MET A 250 12.22 16.48 -15.28
N ILE A 251 13.10 17.44 -15.60
CA ILE A 251 14.54 17.21 -15.71
C ILE A 251 15.13 16.72 -14.38
N ASP A 252 14.78 17.36 -13.26
CA ASP A 252 15.23 16.92 -11.92
C ASP A 252 14.83 15.48 -11.65
N ALA A 253 13.58 15.13 -11.85
CA ALA A 253 13.07 13.79 -11.59
C ALA A 253 13.72 12.72 -12.51
N TYR A 254 13.82 13.01 -13.81
CA TYR A 254 14.54 12.11 -14.74
C TYR A 254 16.01 11.95 -14.39
N ALA A 255 16.71 13.03 -13.99
CA ALA A 255 18.11 12.94 -13.62
C ALA A 255 18.33 12.02 -12.41
N ARG A 256 17.43 12.06 -11.42
CA ARG A 256 17.47 11.11 -10.29
C ARG A 256 17.19 9.69 -10.73
N ALA A 257 16.17 9.48 -11.56
CA ALA A 257 15.87 8.16 -12.12
C ALA A 257 17.06 7.59 -12.91
N VAL A 258 17.71 8.38 -13.75
CA VAL A 258 18.88 7.97 -14.54
C VAL A 258 20.09 7.70 -13.64
N ASN A 259 20.36 8.57 -12.65
CA ASN A 259 21.46 8.38 -11.71
C ASN A 259 21.34 7.05 -10.98
N LEU A 260 20.21 6.78 -10.35
CA LEU A 260 19.97 5.56 -9.59
C LEU A 260 19.82 4.35 -10.52
N GLY A 261 19.09 4.49 -11.63
CA GLY A 261 18.92 3.43 -12.62
C GLY A 261 20.22 2.94 -13.23
N THR A 262 21.22 3.83 -13.37
CA THR A 262 22.56 3.44 -13.80
C THR A 262 23.26 2.56 -12.75
N ILE A 263 23.12 2.91 -11.47
CA ILE A 263 23.68 2.13 -10.35
C ILE A 263 22.98 0.76 -10.25
N GLU A 264 21.66 0.73 -10.38
CA GLU A 264 20.84 -0.48 -10.34
C GLU A 264 20.95 -1.34 -11.61
N LYS A 265 21.53 -0.81 -12.69
CA LYS A 265 21.53 -1.41 -14.04
C LYS A 265 20.10 -1.65 -14.53
N HIS A 266 19.23 -0.65 -14.32
CA HIS A 266 17.82 -0.76 -14.66
C HIS A 266 17.62 -0.89 -16.18
N PRO A 267 16.77 -1.82 -16.68
CA PRO A 267 16.62 -2.10 -18.11
C PRO A 267 16.13 -0.91 -18.93
N SER A 268 15.43 0.05 -18.31
CA SER A 268 14.88 1.23 -18.99
C SER A 268 15.77 2.48 -18.86
N VAL A 269 16.94 2.39 -18.27
CA VAL A 269 17.79 3.57 -17.97
C VAL A 269 18.17 4.34 -19.23
N ASP A 270 18.46 3.66 -20.34
CA ASP A 270 18.80 4.31 -21.62
C ASP A 270 17.63 5.11 -22.19
N MET A 271 16.42 4.57 -22.13
CA MET A 271 15.22 5.28 -22.52
C MET A 271 14.98 6.53 -21.64
N TRP A 272 15.17 6.42 -20.34
CA TRP A 272 15.05 7.56 -19.43
C TRP A 272 16.09 8.64 -19.72
N LYS A 273 17.33 8.21 -20.00
CA LYS A 273 18.44 9.12 -20.36
C LYS A 273 18.17 9.84 -21.67
N GLN A 274 17.60 9.16 -22.66
CA GLN A 274 17.19 9.80 -23.91
C GLN A 274 16.16 10.91 -23.65
N ARG A 275 15.09 10.63 -22.94
CA ARG A 275 14.03 11.62 -22.59
C ARG A 275 14.59 12.78 -21.79
N LEU A 276 15.43 12.51 -20.81
CA LEU A 276 16.15 13.53 -20.06
C LEU A 276 16.98 14.42 -20.96
N THR A 277 17.74 13.85 -21.90
CA THR A 277 18.62 14.59 -22.81
C THR A 277 17.80 15.51 -23.73
N GLU A 278 16.68 15.03 -24.26
CA GLU A 278 15.76 15.81 -25.08
C GLU A 278 15.19 17.00 -24.30
N ALA A 279 14.68 16.78 -23.08
CA ALA A 279 14.14 17.81 -22.21
C ALA A 279 15.22 18.84 -21.82
N TYR A 280 16.41 18.36 -21.47
CA TYR A 280 17.55 19.21 -21.07
C TYR A 280 18.02 20.11 -22.22
N LYS A 281 18.20 19.53 -23.43
CA LYS A 281 18.54 20.32 -24.64
C LYS A 281 17.49 21.37 -24.96
N PHE A 282 16.23 21.00 -24.89
CA PHE A 282 15.12 21.92 -25.12
C PHE A 282 15.16 23.10 -24.14
N ARG A 283 15.41 22.83 -22.87
CA ARG A 283 15.40 23.83 -21.79
C ARG A 283 16.63 24.72 -21.78
N HIS A 284 17.83 24.18 -22.06
CA HIS A 284 19.10 24.84 -21.87
C HIS A 284 19.85 25.13 -23.18
N ASN A 285 19.34 24.73 -24.34
CA ASN A 285 19.95 24.82 -25.67
C ASN A 285 21.30 24.06 -25.79
N THR A 286 21.63 23.20 -24.85
CA THR A 286 22.88 22.41 -24.82
C THR A 286 22.68 21.20 -23.89
N ASP A 287 23.51 20.17 -24.05
CA ASP A 287 23.64 19.05 -23.13
C ASP A 287 25.03 18.90 -22.51
N SER A 288 25.91 19.86 -22.75
CA SER A 288 27.32 19.79 -22.34
C SER A 288 27.51 19.65 -20.81
N THR A 289 26.56 20.07 -20.00
CA THR A 289 26.59 20.00 -18.54
C THR A 289 25.67 18.92 -17.97
N LEU A 290 25.02 18.12 -18.82
CA LEU A 290 24.02 17.14 -18.40
C LEU A 290 24.62 16.02 -17.53
N GLU A 291 25.77 15.48 -17.90
CA GLU A 291 26.43 14.41 -17.13
C GLU A 291 26.79 14.86 -15.71
N ASP A 292 27.31 16.07 -15.57
CA ASP A 292 27.60 16.65 -14.25
C ASP A 292 26.31 16.93 -13.47
N TYR A 293 25.24 17.32 -14.14
CA TYR A 293 23.94 17.51 -13.52
C TYR A 293 23.41 16.19 -12.95
N ILE A 294 23.41 15.10 -13.75
CA ILE A 294 23.00 13.76 -13.32
C ILE A 294 23.82 13.29 -12.12
N LYS A 295 25.14 13.43 -12.18
CA LYS A 295 26.06 13.00 -11.12
C LYS A 295 25.78 13.69 -9.77
N ASN A 296 25.40 14.95 -9.80
CA ASN A 296 25.26 15.77 -8.60
C ASN A 296 23.81 15.93 -8.13
N ILE A 297 22.80 15.42 -8.85
CA ILE A 297 21.39 15.68 -8.57
C ILE A 297 20.95 15.17 -7.20
N MET A 298 21.49 14.04 -6.75
CA MET A 298 21.13 13.44 -5.46
C MET A 298 21.60 14.27 -4.25
N ASN A 299 22.50 15.22 -4.45
CA ASN A 299 22.95 16.18 -3.43
C ASN A 299 21.96 17.35 -3.22
N LYS A 300 20.96 17.46 -4.08
CA LYS A 300 19.91 18.50 -4.01
C LYS A 300 18.63 17.91 -3.44
N GLU A 301 17.89 18.73 -2.71
CA GLU A 301 16.54 18.37 -2.28
C GLU A 301 15.63 18.24 -3.50
N MET A 302 14.79 17.21 -3.51
CA MET A 302 13.80 17.05 -4.57
C MET A 302 12.61 17.97 -4.33
N PRO A 303 12.21 18.75 -5.32
CA PRO A 303 11.04 19.61 -5.18
C PRO A 303 9.74 18.83 -5.11
N ASP A 304 8.77 19.32 -4.31
CA ASP A 304 7.43 18.70 -4.21
C ASP A 304 6.72 18.72 -5.58
N PRO A 305 6.32 17.56 -6.13
CA PRO A 305 5.69 17.46 -7.43
C PRO A 305 4.34 18.18 -7.55
N LEU A 306 3.67 18.45 -6.45
CA LEU A 306 2.38 19.12 -6.46
C LEU A 306 2.49 20.65 -6.33
N ASN A 307 3.67 21.16 -6.01
CA ASN A 307 3.90 22.59 -5.86
C ASN A 307 4.41 23.20 -7.19
N ILE A 308 3.53 23.29 -8.18
CA ILE A 308 3.76 23.87 -9.52
C ILE A 308 2.98 25.20 -9.62
N GLN A 309 3.04 26.04 -8.58
CA GLN A 309 2.40 27.37 -8.60
C GLN A 309 3.35 28.44 -9.09
#